data_7ce479539818af45d9da2b2372a3297b
#
_entry.id   7ce479539818af45d9da2b2372a3297b
#
_cell.length_a   1.000
_cell.length_b   1.000
_cell.length_c   1.000
_cell.angle_alpha   90.00
_cell.angle_beta   90.00
_cell.angle_gamma   90.00
#
_symmetry.space_group_name_H-M   'P 1'
#
loop_
_entity.id
_entity.type
_entity.pdbx_description
1 polymer ?
#
loop_
_entity_poly.entity_id
_entity_poly.type
_entity_poly.pdbx_seq_one_letter_code
_entity_poly.pdbx_strand_id
1 'polypeptide(L)'
;MRITKQAIDEVVLNELGERLARNRLDRNLTQAQLATQAGVSKRTVERLEAGTVGTQLSGFIRVCRALDVIERFDLLAPEPVPSPVEQLKMAGRKRQRASTGKPAKPSDKKWQWGDKQ
;
A
#
# COMPACT_ATOMS: atom_id res chain seq x y z
N MET A 1 2.04 17.29 13.35
CA MET A 1 3.50 17.08 13.21
C MET A 1 3.82 16.64 11.80
N ARG A 2 4.99 16.95 11.35
CA ARG A 2 5.41 16.58 10.01
C ARG A 2 6.08 15.22 10.03
N ILE A 3 5.64 14.32 9.17
CA ILE A 3 6.23 12.99 9.08
C ILE A 3 7.47 13.06 8.19
N THR A 4 8.61 12.68 8.76
CA THR A 4 9.89 12.68 8.03
C THR A 4 10.54 11.30 8.20
N LYS A 5 11.58 11.07 7.41
CA LYS A 5 12.26 9.78 7.49
C LYS A 5 13.06 9.60 8.78
N GLN A 6 13.24 10.65 9.55
CA GLN A 6 13.89 10.54 10.86
C GLN A 6 12.93 10.09 11.96
N ALA A 7 11.62 10.11 11.69
CA ALA A 7 10.65 9.66 12.69
C ALA A 7 10.67 8.15 12.81
N ILE A 8 10.64 7.67 14.06
CA ILE A 8 10.57 6.24 14.29
C ILE A 8 9.15 5.74 14.03
N ASP A 9 9.02 4.43 13.85
CA ASP A 9 7.75 3.82 13.47
C ASP A 9 6.61 4.19 14.42
N GLU A 10 6.88 4.16 15.71
CA GLU A 10 5.84 4.46 16.71
C GLU A 10 5.29 5.87 16.58
N VAL A 11 6.17 6.81 16.29
CA VAL A 11 5.77 8.20 16.10
C VAL A 11 4.92 8.34 14.84
N VAL A 12 5.32 7.65 13.77
CA VAL A 12 4.56 7.66 12.51
C VAL A 12 3.19 7.05 12.72
N LEU A 13 3.12 5.91 13.42
CA LEU A 13 1.84 5.24 13.69
C LEU A 13 0.90 6.15 14.48
N ASN A 14 1.42 6.81 15.51
CA ASN A 14 0.61 7.72 16.31
C ASN A 14 0.11 8.90 15.49
N GLU A 15 0.98 9.47 14.67
CA GLU A 15 0.60 10.62 13.86
C GLU A 15 -0.45 10.24 12.82
N LEU A 16 -0.26 9.11 12.14
CA LEU A 16 -1.25 8.65 11.18
C LEU A 16 -2.58 8.34 11.85
N GLY A 17 -2.54 7.71 13.01
CA GLY A 17 -3.75 7.41 13.76
C GLY A 17 -4.52 8.66 14.11
N GLU A 18 -3.82 9.69 14.57
CA GLU A 18 -4.42 10.98 14.89
C GLU A 18 -5.08 11.63 13.68
N ARG A 19 -4.38 11.60 12.55
CA ARG A 19 -4.89 12.21 11.33
C ARG A 19 -6.14 11.50 10.83
N LEU A 20 -6.15 10.18 10.93
CA LEU A 20 -7.33 9.40 10.53
C LEU A 20 -8.48 9.65 11.46
N ALA A 21 -8.23 9.74 12.77
CA ALA A 21 -9.27 10.05 13.74
C ALA A 21 -9.86 11.43 13.47
N ARG A 22 -9.03 12.42 13.16
CA ARG A 22 -9.50 13.76 12.84
C ARG A 22 -10.37 13.73 11.58
N ASN A 23 -9.95 13.01 10.56
CA ASN A 23 -10.72 12.86 9.33
C ASN A 23 -12.09 12.24 9.65
N ARG A 24 -12.11 11.21 10.48
CA ARG A 24 -13.37 10.57 10.88
C ARG A 24 -14.28 11.55 11.62
N LEU A 25 -13.73 12.28 12.57
CA LEU A 25 -14.51 13.25 13.33
C LEU A 25 -15.06 14.37 12.46
N ASP A 26 -14.26 14.83 11.50
CA ASP A 26 -14.71 15.85 10.56
C ASP A 26 -15.89 15.38 9.71
N ARG A 27 -16.04 14.07 9.57
CA ARG A 27 -17.17 13.46 8.85
C ARG A 27 -18.32 13.07 9.78
N ASN A 28 -18.21 13.43 11.04
CA ASN A 28 -19.23 13.12 12.05
C ASN A 28 -19.51 11.63 12.19
N LEU A 29 -18.45 10.84 12.11
CA LEU A 29 -18.56 9.38 12.22
C LEU A 29 -18.02 8.92 13.58
N THR A 30 -18.73 7.98 14.21
CA THR A 30 -18.17 7.26 15.34
C THR A 30 -17.23 6.18 14.86
N GLN A 31 -16.42 5.65 15.76
CA GLN A 31 -15.53 4.53 15.40
C GLN A 31 -16.34 3.33 14.91
N ALA A 32 -17.48 3.07 15.54
CA ALA A 32 -18.34 1.96 15.11
C ALA A 32 -18.90 2.18 13.72
N GLN A 33 -19.30 3.41 13.41
CA GLN A 33 -19.83 3.73 12.08
C GLN A 33 -18.76 3.60 11.03
N LEU A 34 -17.56 4.10 11.30
CA LEU A 34 -16.46 3.95 10.37
C LEU A 34 -16.12 2.47 10.15
N ALA A 35 -16.10 1.69 11.22
CA ALA A 35 -15.83 0.25 11.09
C ALA A 35 -16.84 -0.43 10.18
N THR A 36 -18.12 -0.09 10.35
CA THR A 36 -19.17 -0.65 9.50
C THR A 36 -18.96 -0.26 8.02
N GLN A 37 -18.67 0.99 7.78
CA GLN A 37 -18.46 1.47 6.40
C GLN A 37 -17.22 0.85 5.77
N ALA A 38 -16.19 0.66 6.56
CA ALA A 38 -14.93 0.11 6.06
C ALA A 38 -14.95 -1.41 5.96
N GLY A 39 -15.90 -2.06 6.61
CA GLY A 39 -15.96 -3.52 6.63
C GLY A 39 -14.89 -4.13 7.52
N VAL A 40 -14.54 -3.45 8.61
CA VAL A 40 -13.58 -3.96 9.59
C VAL A 40 -14.22 -3.94 10.97
N SER A 41 -13.57 -4.53 11.95
CA SER A 41 -14.07 -4.51 13.31
C SER A 41 -13.82 -3.14 13.94
N LYS A 42 -14.66 -2.79 14.92
CA LYS A 42 -14.44 -1.55 15.68
C LYS A 42 -13.07 -1.55 16.32
N ARG A 43 -12.62 -2.70 16.78
CA ARG A 43 -11.32 -2.84 17.41
C ARG A 43 -10.19 -2.47 16.45
N THR A 44 -10.35 -2.81 15.17
CA THR A 44 -9.36 -2.43 14.16
C THR A 44 -9.26 -0.92 14.05
N VAL A 45 -10.40 -0.22 14.04
CA VAL A 45 -10.42 1.24 14.01
C VAL A 45 -9.78 1.82 15.26
N GLU A 46 -10.14 1.28 16.42
CA GLU A 46 -9.58 1.73 17.69
C GLU A 46 -8.06 1.62 17.72
N ARG A 47 -7.55 0.46 17.29
CA ARG A 47 -6.11 0.23 17.27
C ARG A 47 -5.40 1.14 16.28
N LEU A 48 -6.00 1.31 15.12
CA LEU A 48 -5.42 2.15 14.09
C LEU A 48 -5.31 3.60 14.56
N GLU A 49 -6.38 4.11 15.15
CA GLU A 49 -6.39 5.49 15.65
C GLU A 49 -5.47 5.69 16.84
N ALA A 50 -5.35 4.69 17.69
CA ALA A 50 -4.45 4.76 18.84
C ALA A 50 -2.99 4.77 18.42
N GLY A 51 -2.67 4.11 17.31
CA GLY A 51 -1.31 4.08 16.79
C GLY A 51 -0.32 3.36 17.67
N THR A 52 -0.80 2.47 18.55
CA THR A 52 0.08 1.76 19.48
C THR A 52 0.56 0.42 18.94
N VAL A 53 -0.18 -0.15 17.98
CA VAL A 53 0.18 -1.42 17.36
C VAL A 53 -0.09 -1.33 15.87
N GLY A 54 0.62 -2.14 15.10
CA GLY A 54 0.40 -2.18 13.67
C GLY A 54 -0.94 -2.80 13.33
N THR A 55 -1.50 -2.35 12.24
CA THR A 55 -2.74 -2.90 11.67
C THR A 55 -2.36 -3.58 10.36
N GLN A 56 -3.07 -4.65 10.02
CA GLN A 56 -2.86 -5.26 8.71
C GLN A 56 -3.11 -4.24 7.62
N LEU A 57 -2.30 -4.29 6.58
CA LEU A 57 -2.39 -3.33 5.49
C LEU A 57 -3.78 -3.35 4.84
N SER A 58 -4.40 -4.52 4.73
CA SER A 58 -5.74 -4.60 4.15
C SER A 58 -6.77 -3.83 4.96
N GLY A 59 -6.68 -3.89 6.29
CA GLY A 59 -7.56 -3.13 7.16
C GLY A 59 -7.34 -1.64 7.02
N PHE A 60 -6.08 -1.23 6.95
CA PHE A 60 -5.72 0.17 6.74
C PHE A 60 -6.30 0.68 5.41
N ILE A 61 -6.16 -0.10 4.35
CA ILE A 61 -6.70 0.26 3.04
C ILE A 61 -8.21 0.44 3.10
N ARG A 62 -8.91 -0.46 3.78
CA ARG A 62 -10.37 -0.37 3.89
C ARG A 62 -10.81 0.88 4.64
N VAL A 63 -10.12 1.23 5.71
CA VAL A 63 -10.43 2.45 6.45
C VAL A 63 -10.15 3.68 5.58
N CYS A 64 -9.04 3.69 4.88
CA CYS A 64 -8.69 4.81 4.00
C CYS A 64 -9.69 4.97 2.87
N ARG A 65 -10.22 3.86 2.35
CA ARG A 65 -11.25 3.92 1.31
C ARG A 65 -12.53 4.54 1.87
N ALA A 66 -12.92 4.16 3.08
CA ALA A 66 -14.11 4.71 3.71
C ALA A 66 -13.96 6.20 4.02
N LEU A 67 -12.75 6.65 4.27
CA LEU A 67 -12.45 8.05 4.54
C LEU A 67 -12.11 8.86 3.29
N ASP A 68 -12.19 8.24 2.12
CA ASP A 68 -11.93 8.89 0.82
C ASP A 68 -10.52 9.42 0.68
N VAL A 69 -9.55 8.74 1.26
CA VAL A 69 -8.14 9.11 1.11
C VAL A 69 -7.33 8.05 0.37
N ILE A 70 -8.02 7.04 -0.18
CA ILE A 70 -7.35 5.94 -0.85
C ILE A 70 -6.53 6.40 -2.07
N GLU A 71 -6.99 7.44 -2.76
CA GLU A 71 -6.28 7.93 -3.95
C GLU A 71 -4.90 8.48 -3.63
N ARG A 72 -4.67 8.86 -2.38
CA ARG A 72 -3.35 9.37 -1.98
C ARG A 72 -2.29 8.28 -1.94
N PHE A 73 -2.72 7.02 -1.97
CA PHE A 73 -1.79 5.91 -2.08
C PHE A 73 -1.04 5.93 -3.41
N ASP A 74 -1.65 6.54 -4.43
CA ASP A 74 -1.01 6.68 -5.72
C ASP A 74 0.22 7.59 -5.64
N LEU A 75 0.18 8.56 -4.73
CA LEU A 75 1.34 9.43 -4.48
C LEU A 75 2.40 8.71 -3.64
N LEU A 76 1.95 7.86 -2.75
CA LEU A 76 2.85 7.12 -1.87
C LEU A 76 3.69 6.11 -2.66
N ALA A 77 3.06 5.40 -3.59
CA ALA A 77 3.72 4.40 -4.40
C ALA A 77 3.22 4.54 -5.84
N PRO A 78 3.71 5.55 -6.56
CA PRO A 78 3.18 5.85 -7.89
C PRO A 78 3.54 4.77 -8.89
N GLU A 79 2.73 4.72 -9.94
CA GLU A 79 3.01 3.81 -11.04
C GLU A 79 4.34 4.16 -11.68
N PRO A 80 5.11 3.16 -12.07
CA PRO A 80 6.35 3.46 -12.78
C PRO A 80 6.06 4.15 -14.11
N VAL A 81 6.85 5.19 -14.41
CA VAL A 81 6.77 5.88 -15.68
C VAL A 81 8.03 5.54 -16.44
N PRO A 82 7.98 4.62 -17.41
CA PRO A 82 9.19 4.24 -18.10
C PRO A 82 9.70 5.39 -18.97
N SER A 83 11.02 5.46 -19.13
CA SER A 83 11.63 6.40 -20.05
C SER A 83 11.28 5.99 -21.49
N PRO A 84 11.43 6.90 -22.46
CA PRO A 84 11.19 6.51 -23.86
C PRO A 84 12.00 5.30 -24.31
N VAL A 85 13.23 5.18 -23.84
CA VAL A 85 14.07 4.02 -24.19
C VAL A 85 13.48 2.75 -23.57
N GLU A 86 13.03 2.83 -22.33
CA GLU A 86 12.43 1.68 -21.68
C GLU A 86 11.13 1.26 -22.35
N GLN A 87 10.35 2.23 -22.81
CA GLN A 87 9.11 1.93 -23.52
C GLN A 87 9.39 1.14 -24.80
N LEU A 88 10.43 1.50 -25.53
CA LEU A 88 10.82 0.76 -26.72
C LEU A 88 11.23 -0.67 -26.40
N LYS A 89 11.98 -0.83 -25.32
CA LYS A 89 12.43 -2.17 -24.92
C LYS A 89 11.27 -3.01 -24.42
N MET A 90 10.32 -2.41 -23.74
CA MET A 90 9.20 -3.13 -23.16
C MET A 90 8.09 -3.43 -24.16
N ALA A 91 8.17 -2.83 -25.34
CA ALA A 91 7.19 -3.13 -26.38
C ALA A 91 7.19 -4.61 -26.75
N GLY A 92 8.34 -5.27 -26.61
CA GLY A 92 8.46 -6.67 -26.96
C GLY A 92 8.28 -7.64 -25.81
N ARG A 93 8.23 -7.12 -24.58
CA ARG A 93 8.04 -8.01 -23.42
C ARG A 93 7.61 -7.21 -22.22
N LYS A 94 6.93 -7.88 -21.32
CA LYS A 94 6.44 -7.26 -20.10
C LYS A 94 7.16 -7.87 -18.91
N ARG A 95 7.60 -7.02 -17.99
CA ARG A 95 8.23 -7.49 -16.76
C ARG A 95 7.15 -8.04 -15.83
N GLN A 96 7.40 -9.21 -15.30
CA GLN A 96 6.47 -9.87 -14.40
C GLN A 96 6.72 -9.49 -12.95
N ARG A 97 8.00 -9.24 -12.61
CA ARG A 97 8.38 -8.92 -11.26
C ARG A 97 9.79 -8.35 -11.27
N ALA A 98 10.14 -7.71 -10.17
CA ALA A 98 11.49 -7.19 -10.00
C ALA A 98 12.50 -8.33 -10.01
N SER A 99 13.59 -8.12 -10.72
CA SER A 99 14.67 -9.09 -10.77
C SER A 99 15.73 -8.71 -9.75
N THR A 100 16.32 -9.71 -9.10
CA THR A 100 17.45 -9.47 -8.22
C THR A 100 18.76 -9.61 -8.95
N GLY A 101 18.75 -9.27 -10.23
CA GLY A 101 19.95 -9.27 -11.05
C GLY A 101 20.17 -10.53 -11.84
N LYS A 102 19.25 -11.45 -11.79
CA LYS A 102 19.38 -12.69 -12.51
C LYS A 102 18.19 -12.90 -13.41
N PRO A 103 18.39 -13.06 -14.71
CA PRO A 103 17.29 -13.32 -15.61
C PRO A 103 16.67 -14.66 -15.28
N ALA A 104 15.42 -14.69 -15.41
CA ALA A 104 14.73 -15.95 -15.32
C ALA A 104 15.24 -16.80 -16.43
N LYS A 105 15.41 -17.81 -16.50
CA LYS A 105 15.95 -18.61 -17.51
C LYS A 105 15.22 -19.01 -18.56
N PRO A 106 15.53 -18.99 -19.31
CA PRO A 106 14.79 -18.87 -20.21
C PRO A 106 13.92 -19.60 -20.63
N SER A 107 14.29 -19.67 -20.36
CA SER A 107 13.62 -20.29 -20.66
C SER A 107 13.08 -20.74 -21.14
N ASP A 108 13.27 -20.38 -21.14
CA ASP A 108 12.86 -21.05 -21.52
C ASP A 108 12.67 -21.59 -21.85
N LYS A 109 13.02 -21.53 -21.90
CA LYS A 109 13.08 -22.31 -22.13
C LYS A 109 12.85 -22.88 -22.14
N LYS A 110 13.11 -22.97 -22.34
CA LYS A 110 13.14 -23.83 -22.32
C LYS A 110 13.11 -24.46 -21.83
N TRP A 111 13.46 -24.26 -21.58
CA TRP A 111 13.65 -25.09 -21.10
C TRP A 111 13.38 -25.59 -20.62
N GLN A 112 13.25 -25.80 -20.52
CA GLN A 112 13.21 -26.47 -20.29
C GLN A 112 12.97 -27.04 -19.61
N TRP A 113 13.23 -27.10 -19.47
CA TRP A 113 13.14 -27.75 -19.03
C TRP A 113 12.75 -28.14 -18.94
N GLY A 114 12.73 -27.89 -19.10
CA GLY A 114 12.66 -28.28 -19.28
C GLY A 114 12.40 -28.20 -19.61
N ASP A 115 12.59 -28.06 -19.96
CA ASP A 115 12.61 -28.44 -20.51
C ASP A 115 12.32 -28.19 -20.84
N LYS A 116 12.21 -27.69 -20.99
CA LYS A 116 12.37 -27.91 -21.47
C LYS A 116 11.96 -27.69 -21.55
N GLN A 117 12.20 -27.29 -21.75
CA GLN A 117 12.15 -27.42 -21.89
C GLN A 117 12.03 -27.32 -21.82
#